data_71dbdfaf52a740f15bd4c900914a252a
#
_entry.id   71dbdfaf52a740f15bd4c900914a252a
#
_cell.length_a   1.000
_cell.length_b   1.000
_cell.length_c   1.000
_cell.angle_alpha   90.00
_cell.angle_beta   90.00
_cell.angle_gamma   90.00
#
_symmetry.space_group_name_H-M   'P 1'
#
loop_
_entity.id
_entity.type
_entity.pdbx_description
1 polymer ?
#
loop_
_entity_poly.entity_id
_entity_poly.type
_entity_poly.pdbx_seq_one_letter_code
_entity_poly.pdbx_strand_id
1 'polypeptide(L)'
;MVNTKIKGRKRPKSKSKIKSKSKSKIKSKSKSKIKSKQYLYKPDENVESRVSSHSDEIRDTSHIDELNDISHYKPDNCSPKKDKLGYSCLSRDILIKIAKAINSLNGITLKYEGVPEKVLYKKICNVMQNNFRCKNEACWLNIRKLMNSLSSRDVDYFRRHFRPKMPEDIVGDYTKWISNFDIEAVMRQHHDETPGVYSYGAVPIDFKNCSVSSDLCKIDLKQHINNNEKKLVMVFNTDDSKGPGQHWIAMYVDVDGLNLDSQPGIYFFDSFATKPMKEVKELIDKIKTQGSELNKDFVVTVNDKSLQKNTFSCGFYCMHFLEHMINEIPFSEYISSGVNDKKMIEYRNKCFLHPDDCKTG
;
A
#
# COMPACT_ATOMS: atom_id res chain seq x y z
N MET A 1 -6.12 -62.76 -51.31
CA MET A 1 -6.13 -62.43 -52.75
C MET A 1 -6.49 -60.96 -52.85
N VAL A 2 -5.75 -60.02 -53.35
CA VAL A 2 -4.74 -59.87 -54.38
C VAL A 2 -3.82 -58.76 -53.98
N ASN A 3 -2.54 -58.95 -54.07
CA ASN A 3 -1.44 -58.03 -54.04
C ASN A 3 -1.50 -57.06 -55.22
N THR A 4 -1.13 -55.78 -55.05
CA THR A 4 -0.39 -55.09 -56.10
C THR A 4 0.53 -54.03 -55.48
N LYS A 5 1.83 -54.21 -55.61
CA LYS A 5 2.94 -53.24 -55.52
C LYS A 5 2.96 -52.42 -56.79
N ILE A 6 3.45 -51.15 -56.74
CA ILE A 6 4.31 -50.50 -57.79
C ILE A 6 4.88 -49.22 -57.15
N LYS A 7 6.21 -49.15 -56.96
CA LYS A 7 7.32 -48.33 -57.47
C LYS A 7 7.12 -46.81 -57.41
N GLY A 8 7.82 -46.05 -56.69
CA GLY A 8 9.24 -45.76 -56.65
C GLY A 8 9.67 -44.71 -57.70
N ARG A 9 9.84 -43.41 -57.34
CA ARG A 9 10.64 -42.48 -58.16
C ARG A 9 11.47 -41.53 -57.30
N LYS A 10 12.71 -41.34 -57.77
CA LYS A 10 13.87 -40.73 -57.15
C LYS A 10 13.83 -39.17 -57.22
N ARG A 11 14.59 -38.58 -56.30
CA ARG A 11 15.03 -37.16 -56.25
C ARG A 11 15.71 -36.68 -57.51
N PRO A 12 15.84 -35.33 -57.67
CA PRO A 12 17.19 -34.82 -57.78
C PRO A 12 17.53 -33.67 -56.78
N LYS A 13 18.82 -33.66 -56.46
CA LYS A 13 19.55 -32.64 -55.71
C LYS A 13 19.81 -31.44 -56.61
N SER A 14 19.69 -30.22 -56.12
CA SER A 14 20.50 -29.13 -56.65
C SER A 14 21.09 -28.31 -55.49
N LYS A 15 22.40 -28.22 -55.55
CA LYS A 15 23.27 -27.35 -54.74
C LYS A 15 23.26 -25.96 -55.38
N SER A 16 23.12 -24.92 -54.59
CA SER A 16 23.76 -23.66 -54.91
C SER A 16 24.29 -22.99 -53.62
N LYS A 17 25.61 -22.80 -53.64
CA LYS A 17 26.40 -21.97 -52.74
C LYS A 17 26.12 -20.53 -53.03
N ILE A 18 25.86 -19.70 -52.03
CA ILE A 18 26.24 -18.29 -52.09
C ILE A 18 26.85 -17.90 -50.72
N LYS A 19 27.98 -17.22 -50.86
CA LYS A 19 28.92 -16.76 -49.84
C LYS A 19 28.46 -15.48 -49.19
N SER A 20 28.82 -15.34 -47.94
CA SER A 20 29.65 -14.31 -47.29
C SER A 20 28.99 -13.13 -46.59
N LYS A 21 29.40 -13.04 -45.37
CA LYS A 21 29.85 -11.87 -44.60
C LYS A 21 28.85 -10.74 -44.32
N SER A 22 28.42 -10.65 -43.06
CA SER A 22 28.76 -9.45 -42.28
C SER A 22 28.66 -9.76 -40.78
N LYS A 23 29.78 -9.62 -40.10
CA LYS A 23 29.88 -9.56 -38.65
C LYS A 23 29.38 -8.20 -38.21
N SER A 24 28.22 -8.11 -37.59
CA SER A 24 27.90 -6.97 -36.75
C SER A 24 28.05 -7.37 -35.30
N LYS A 25 29.04 -6.79 -34.65
CA LYS A 25 29.24 -6.82 -33.20
C LYS A 25 28.04 -6.15 -32.52
N ILE A 26 27.11 -6.90 -31.99
CA ILE A 26 26.17 -6.38 -31.00
C ILE A 26 26.89 -6.47 -29.67
N LYS A 27 27.31 -5.31 -29.16
CA LYS A 27 27.81 -5.11 -27.80
C LYS A 27 26.71 -5.51 -26.83
N SER A 28 27.00 -6.51 -26.01
CA SER A 28 26.23 -6.83 -24.80
C SER A 28 26.20 -5.61 -23.89
N LYS A 29 25.07 -4.92 -23.84
CA LYS A 29 24.79 -3.93 -22.80
C LYS A 29 24.24 -4.65 -21.59
N SER A 30 25.06 -4.64 -20.56
CA SER A 30 24.81 -4.64 -19.12
C SER A 30 23.43 -5.12 -18.64
N LYS A 31 23.47 -6.24 -17.93
CA LYS A 31 22.50 -6.63 -16.91
C LYS A 31 22.29 -5.47 -15.94
N SER A 32 21.20 -4.75 -16.07
CA SER A 32 20.74 -3.87 -15.01
C SER A 32 20.26 -4.76 -13.86
N LYS A 33 21.07 -4.87 -12.82
CA LYS A 33 20.62 -5.33 -11.51
C LYS A 33 19.57 -4.33 -11.06
N ILE A 34 18.30 -4.71 -11.07
CA ILE A 34 17.25 -4.01 -10.36
C ILE A 34 17.61 -4.19 -8.88
N LYS A 35 18.32 -3.22 -8.33
CA LYS A 35 18.46 -3.06 -6.90
C LYS A 35 17.09 -2.62 -6.41
N SER A 36 16.45 -3.43 -5.60
CA SER A 36 15.33 -3.00 -4.77
C SER A 36 15.79 -1.74 -4.02
N LYS A 37 15.33 -0.58 -4.47
CA LYS A 37 15.49 0.65 -3.71
C LYS A 37 14.50 0.55 -2.56
N GLN A 38 14.97 0.12 -1.40
CA GLN A 38 14.31 0.50 -0.16
C GLN A 38 14.27 2.02 -0.17
N TYR A 39 13.08 2.59 -0.24
CA TYR A 39 12.88 4.02 -0.02
C TYR A 39 13.16 4.31 1.45
N LEU A 40 14.43 4.46 1.77
CA LEU A 40 14.86 5.11 2.98
C LEU A 40 14.48 6.58 2.82
N TYR A 41 13.51 7.03 3.61
CA TYR A 41 13.20 8.43 3.79
C TYR A 41 14.50 9.20 4.07
N LYS A 42 14.91 10.08 3.14
CA LYS A 42 15.99 11.05 3.39
C LYS A 42 15.32 12.32 3.91
N PRO A 43 15.63 12.75 5.15
CA PRO A 43 15.19 14.06 5.61
C PRO A 43 15.84 15.14 4.74
N ASP A 44 15.11 16.23 4.46
CA ASP A 44 15.66 17.40 3.78
C ASP A 44 16.89 17.92 4.52
N GLU A 45 18.03 18.06 3.82
CA GLU A 45 19.33 18.41 4.41
C GLU A 45 19.42 19.89 4.86
N ASN A 46 18.42 20.75 4.60
CA ASN A 46 18.54 22.20 4.72
C ASN A 46 17.63 22.86 5.77
N VAL A 47 17.23 22.17 6.84
CA VAL A 47 16.51 22.85 7.93
C VAL A 47 17.42 23.03 9.14
N GLU A 48 18.28 24.03 9.12
CA GLU A 48 18.88 24.59 10.33
C GLU A 48 17.83 25.38 11.10
N SER A 49 17.19 24.74 12.08
CA SER A 49 16.34 25.44 13.03
C SER A 49 17.19 26.33 13.91
N ARG A 50 17.06 27.65 13.80
CA ARG A 50 17.55 28.58 14.82
C ARG A 50 16.72 28.36 16.09
N VAL A 51 17.30 27.66 17.05
CA VAL A 51 16.79 27.61 18.42
C VAL A 51 17.07 28.98 19.01
N SER A 52 16.04 29.82 19.15
CA SER A 52 16.18 31.05 19.92
C SER A 52 16.36 30.65 21.38
N SER A 53 17.46 31.12 21.99
CA SER A 53 17.78 30.92 23.39
C SER A 53 16.93 31.91 24.28
N HIS A 54 15.63 31.73 24.28
CA HIS A 54 14.78 32.31 25.28
C HIS A 54 14.22 31.18 26.14
N SER A 55 14.70 31.16 27.38
CA SER A 55 14.17 30.33 28.46
C SER A 55 12.85 30.93 28.96
N ASP A 56 11.79 30.75 28.15
CA ASP A 56 10.45 30.98 28.65
C ASP A 56 9.99 29.75 29.38
N GLU A 57 10.05 29.78 30.71
CA GLU A 57 9.29 28.88 31.56
C GLU A 57 7.83 28.93 31.11
N ILE A 58 7.31 27.82 30.59
CA ILE A 58 5.90 27.66 30.31
C ILE A 58 5.16 27.78 31.63
N ARG A 59 4.64 28.95 31.92
CA ARG A 59 3.79 29.23 33.08
C ARG A 59 2.62 28.24 33.01
N ASP A 60 2.39 27.53 34.10
CA ASP A 60 1.25 26.63 34.31
C ASP A 60 -0.04 27.49 34.28
N THR A 61 -0.65 27.59 33.11
CA THR A 61 -1.95 28.27 32.98
C THR A 61 -3.03 27.25 33.30
N SER A 62 -3.54 27.32 34.53
CA SER A 62 -4.62 26.50 35.07
C SER A 62 -6.02 26.83 34.48
N HIS A 63 -6.11 27.48 33.36
CA HIS A 63 -7.35 27.66 32.59
C HIS A 63 -7.21 27.04 31.22
N ILE A 64 -7.74 25.81 31.10
CA ILE A 64 -7.88 25.12 29.83
C ILE A 64 -9.15 25.63 29.16
N ASP A 65 -9.00 26.69 28.37
CA ASP A 65 -10.04 27.08 27.45
C ASP A 65 -10.32 26.03 26.40
N GLU A 66 -11.56 25.89 26.04
CA GLU A 66 -12.17 24.85 25.24
C GLU A 66 -11.39 24.51 23.95
N LEU A 67 -11.31 23.23 23.72
CA LEU A 67 -10.58 22.47 22.74
C LEU A 67 -11.01 22.67 21.28
N ASN A 68 -11.25 23.84 20.80
CA ASN A 68 -11.77 24.04 19.44
C ASN A 68 -10.72 24.19 18.34
N ASP A 69 -9.43 24.25 18.65
CA ASP A 69 -8.37 24.32 17.62
C ASP A 69 -7.40 23.11 17.74
N ILE A 70 -7.73 22.04 17.03
CA ILE A 70 -6.83 20.89 16.82
C ILE A 70 -6.27 20.98 15.39
N SER A 71 -5.66 22.12 15.05
CA SER A 71 -5.08 22.37 13.73
C SER A 71 -4.00 21.36 13.32
N HIS A 72 -3.39 20.66 14.31
CA HIS A 72 -2.35 19.65 14.08
C HIS A 72 -2.88 18.26 13.66
N TYR A 73 -4.19 18.02 13.83
CA TYR A 73 -4.81 16.74 13.49
C TYR A 73 -5.48 16.79 12.13
N LYS A 74 -5.06 15.88 11.24
CA LYS A 74 -5.69 15.65 9.94
C LYS A 74 -6.03 14.16 9.83
N PRO A 75 -7.30 13.76 9.99
CA PRO A 75 -7.72 12.35 9.97
C PRO A 75 -7.29 11.60 8.71
N ASP A 76 -7.31 12.27 7.56
CA ASP A 76 -6.93 11.70 6.26
C ASP A 76 -5.44 11.36 6.16
N ASN A 77 -4.60 11.95 7.03
CA ASN A 77 -3.18 11.63 7.11
C ASN A 77 -2.90 10.37 7.93
N CYS A 78 -3.86 9.92 8.74
CA CYS A 78 -3.68 8.79 9.62
C CYS A 78 -3.75 7.46 8.88
N SER A 79 -2.89 6.50 9.27
CA SER A 79 -3.04 5.10 8.87
C SER A 79 -4.40 4.53 9.32
N PRO A 80 -4.84 3.37 8.80
CA PRO A 80 -6.07 2.72 9.26
C PRO A 80 -5.99 2.15 10.69
N LYS A 81 -4.88 2.32 11.40
CA LYS A 81 -4.61 1.81 12.75
C LYS A 81 -5.71 2.14 13.76
N LYS A 82 -6.09 1.15 14.59
CA LYS A 82 -7.19 1.26 15.55
C LYS A 82 -6.80 1.92 16.88
N ASP A 83 -5.53 1.90 17.27
CA ASP A 83 -5.03 2.41 18.56
C ASP A 83 -4.76 3.92 18.58
N LYS A 84 -5.12 4.63 17.50
CA LYS A 84 -5.04 6.10 17.42
C LYS A 84 -6.10 6.78 18.26
N LEU A 85 -5.78 7.97 18.75
CA LEU A 85 -6.72 8.81 19.48
C LEU A 85 -7.67 9.53 18.50
N GLY A 86 -8.88 9.89 18.95
CA GLY A 86 -9.88 10.54 18.09
C GLY A 86 -9.51 11.97 17.66
N TYR A 87 -8.42 12.54 18.17
CA TYR A 87 -7.88 13.86 17.88
C TYR A 87 -6.40 13.84 17.51
N SER A 88 -5.83 12.65 17.32
CA SER A 88 -4.43 12.41 16.97
C SER A 88 -4.32 11.11 16.18
N CYS A 89 -3.42 11.07 15.19
CA CYS A 89 -3.03 9.83 14.52
C CYS A 89 -2.23 8.90 15.46
N LEU A 90 -1.71 9.43 16.55
CA LEU A 90 -0.75 8.77 17.43
C LEU A 90 -1.47 8.16 18.64
N SER A 91 -0.93 7.06 19.16
CA SER A 91 -1.32 6.50 20.42
C SER A 91 -0.66 7.25 21.59
N ARG A 92 -1.22 7.07 22.81
CA ARG A 92 -0.64 7.65 24.04
C ARG A 92 0.83 7.29 24.23
N ASP A 93 1.19 6.05 23.94
CA ASP A 93 2.57 5.57 24.13
C ASP A 93 3.56 6.30 23.22
N ILE A 94 3.15 6.60 22.00
CA ILE A 94 3.96 7.40 21.07
C ILE A 94 4.08 8.84 21.55
N LEU A 95 2.99 9.45 22.02
CA LEU A 95 3.02 10.81 22.55
C LEU A 95 3.99 10.92 23.74
N ILE A 96 4.03 9.93 24.62
CA ILE A 96 5.00 9.88 25.72
C ILE A 96 6.44 9.76 25.21
N LYS A 97 6.70 8.91 24.21
CA LYS A 97 8.03 8.77 23.60
C LYS A 97 8.48 10.07 22.94
N ILE A 98 7.59 10.74 22.23
CA ILE A 98 7.85 12.06 21.62
C ILE A 98 8.15 13.10 22.70
N ALA A 99 7.38 13.14 23.79
CA ALA A 99 7.63 14.05 24.90
C ALA A 99 9.01 13.84 25.55
N LYS A 100 9.41 12.58 25.73
CA LYS A 100 10.77 12.21 26.22
C LYS A 100 11.85 12.68 25.23
N ALA A 101 11.62 12.46 23.94
CA ALA A 101 12.55 12.90 22.90
C ALA A 101 12.67 14.44 22.84
N ILE A 102 11.57 15.17 23.01
CA ILE A 102 11.56 16.64 23.13
C ILE A 102 12.43 17.08 24.33
N ASN A 103 12.27 16.43 25.49
CA ASN A 103 13.04 16.77 26.69
C ASN A 103 14.55 16.46 26.54
N SER A 104 14.95 15.63 25.59
CA SER A 104 16.37 15.43 25.27
C SER A 104 16.95 16.54 24.39
N LEU A 105 16.10 17.43 23.85
CA LEU A 105 16.55 18.60 23.11
C LEU A 105 16.84 19.74 24.06
N ASN A 106 17.98 20.43 23.86
CA ASN A 106 18.41 21.53 24.71
C ASN A 106 17.38 22.65 24.75
N GLY A 107 17.07 23.13 25.96
CA GLY A 107 16.21 24.31 26.18
C GLY A 107 14.70 24.04 26.14
N ILE A 108 14.27 22.77 26.07
CA ILE A 108 12.85 22.42 26.09
C ILE A 108 12.58 21.45 27.24
N THR A 109 11.62 21.79 28.12
CA THR A 109 11.15 20.88 29.19
C THR A 109 9.64 20.71 29.09
N LEU A 110 9.18 19.48 28.94
CA LEU A 110 7.78 19.11 28.84
C LEU A 110 7.43 18.08 29.93
N LYS A 111 6.52 18.45 30.83
CA LYS A 111 5.97 17.51 31.81
C LYS A 111 5.01 16.55 31.11
N TYR A 112 5.24 15.25 31.19
CA TYR A 112 4.41 14.19 30.56
C TYR A 112 3.88 13.17 31.55
N GLU A 113 4.56 12.94 32.69
CA GLU A 113 4.12 12.01 33.73
C GLU A 113 2.91 12.58 34.49
N GLY A 114 1.86 11.76 34.66
CA GLY A 114 0.64 12.15 35.31
C GLY A 114 -0.19 13.19 34.54
N VAL A 115 0.21 13.57 33.34
CA VAL A 115 -0.54 14.54 32.49
C VAL A 115 -1.64 13.76 31.71
N PRO A 116 -2.90 14.25 31.73
CA PRO A 116 -3.96 13.71 30.86
C PRO A 116 -3.54 13.73 29.40
N GLU A 117 -3.86 12.69 28.63
CA GLU A 117 -3.33 12.52 27.28
C GLU A 117 -3.65 13.67 26.32
N LYS A 118 -4.88 14.22 26.41
CA LYS A 118 -5.29 15.36 25.57
C LYS A 118 -4.53 16.65 25.92
N VAL A 119 -4.17 16.83 27.19
CA VAL A 119 -3.33 17.95 27.65
C VAL A 119 -1.89 17.73 27.15
N LEU A 120 -1.38 16.49 27.28
CA LEU A 120 -0.06 16.15 26.76
C LEU A 120 0.03 16.39 25.25
N TYR A 121 -0.96 15.96 24.49
CA TYR A 121 -1.04 16.20 23.05
C TYR A 121 -0.95 17.69 22.72
N LYS A 122 -1.77 18.54 23.39
CA LYS A 122 -1.73 20.01 23.19
C LYS A 122 -0.36 20.60 23.51
N LYS A 123 0.25 20.19 24.61
CA LYS A 123 1.60 20.67 24.99
C LYS A 123 2.64 20.31 23.92
N ILE A 124 2.58 19.08 23.37
CA ILE A 124 3.45 18.65 22.26
C ILE A 124 3.19 19.52 21.03
N CYS A 125 1.93 19.71 20.62
CA CYS A 125 1.57 20.53 19.46
C CYS A 125 2.13 21.97 19.58
N ASN A 126 2.00 22.59 20.75
CA ASN A 126 2.55 23.92 21.00
C ASN A 126 4.07 23.98 20.85
N VAL A 127 4.78 22.97 21.38
CA VAL A 127 6.23 22.86 21.19
C VAL A 127 6.59 22.69 19.71
N MET A 128 5.88 21.82 19.00
CA MET A 128 6.13 21.54 17.59
C MET A 128 5.88 22.77 16.70
N GLN A 129 4.83 23.52 17.01
CA GLN A 129 4.51 24.74 16.28
C GLN A 129 5.52 25.85 16.57
N ASN A 130 5.81 26.12 17.84
CA ASN A 130 6.63 27.26 18.24
C ASN A 130 8.12 27.06 17.92
N ASN A 131 8.64 25.85 18.09
CA ASN A 131 10.07 25.57 17.92
C ASN A 131 10.43 25.02 16.54
N PHE A 132 9.48 24.35 15.86
CA PHE A 132 9.74 23.65 14.60
C PHE A 132 8.81 24.07 13.47
N ARG A 133 7.88 25.01 13.73
CA ARG A 133 6.90 25.52 12.76
C ARG A 133 6.05 24.43 12.08
N CYS A 134 5.87 23.31 12.75
CA CYS A 134 5.03 22.22 12.27
C CYS A 134 3.55 22.55 12.42
N LYS A 135 2.80 22.46 11.31
CA LYS A 135 1.36 22.75 11.24
C LYS A 135 0.47 21.53 11.47
N ASN A 136 1.03 20.34 11.39
CA ASN A 136 0.32 19.08 11.63
C ASN A 136 1.28 17.98 12.10
N GLU A 137 0.74 16.85 12.57
CA GLU A 137 1.52 15.75 13.13
C GLU A 137 2.47 15.09 12.13
N ALA A 138 2.09 15.01 10.84
CA ALA A 138 2.93 14.38 9.82
C ALA A 138 4.26 15.14 9.64
N CYS A 139 4.26 16.45 9.86
CA CYS A 139 5.45 17.29 9.85
C CYS A 139 6.49 16.86 10.90
N TRP A 140 6.06 16.30 12.04
CA TRP A 140 6.98 15.89 13.12
C TRP A 140 7.97 14.82 12.67
N LEU A 141 7.60 13.99 11.69
CA LEU A 141 8.47 12.98 11.08
C LEU A 141 9.70 13.59 10.37
N ASN A 142 9.65 14.88 10.00
CA ASN A 142 10.73 15.58 9.31
C ASN A 142 11.64 16.36 10.25
N ILE A 143 11.33 16.41 11.56
CA ILE A 143 12.20 17.06 12.55
C ILE A 143 13.39 16.13 12.83
N ARG A 144 14.50 16.36 12.12
CA ARG A 144 15.72 15.51 12.21
C ARG A 144 16.20 15.34 13.65
N LYS A 145 16.25 16.43 14.43
CA LYS A 145 16.71 16.39 15.84
C LYS A 145 15.79 15.48 16.68
N LEU A 146 14.48 15.56 16.47
CA LEU A 146 13.52 14.72 17.17
C LEU A 146 13.67 13.24 16.76
N MET A 147 13.75 12.96 15.46
CA MET A 147 13.90 11.59 14.96
C MET A 147 15.21 10.94 15.43
N ASN A 148 16.31 11.71 15.50
CA ASN A 148 17.60 11.23 16.00
C ASN A 148 17.58 10.92 17.52
N SER A 149 16.64 11.48 18.27
CA SER A 149 16.47 11.23 19.71
C SER A 149 15.62 10.01 20.01
N LEU A 150 15.02 9.39 18.98
CA LEU A 150 14.23 8.16 19.07
C LEU A 150 15.07 6.95 18.61
N SER A 151 14.74 5.76 19.13
CA SER A 151 15.29 4.52 18.57
C SER A 151 14.77 4.29 17.15
N SER A 152 15.54 3.57 16.31
CA SER A 152 15.09 3.22 14.94
C SER A 152 13.71 2.52 14.98
N ARG A 153 13.50 1.64 15.96
CA ARG A 153 12.21 0.95 16.16
C ARG A 153 11.07 1.92 16.47
N ASP A 154 11.32 2.94 17.30
CA ASP A 154 10.30 3.94 17.63
C ASP A 154 10.01 4.87 16.45
N VAL A 155 11.01 5.22 15.66
CA VAL A 155 10.81 5.98 14.41
C VAL A 155 9.95 5.21 13.42
N ASP A 156 10.22 3.91 13.21
CA ASP A 156 9.42 3.08 12.32
C ASP A 156 8.00 2.90 12.85
N TYR A 157 7.85 2.70 14.17
CA TYR A 157 6.54 2.62 14.80
C TYR A 157 5.77 3.93 14.68
N PHE A 158 6.42 5.08 14.87
CA PHE A 158 5.82 6.40 14.67
C PHE A 158 5.35 6.62 13.22
N ARG A 159 6.18 6.28 12.23
CA ARG A 159 5.82 6.39 10.80
C ARG A 159 4.59 5.59 10.42
N ARG A 160 4.41 4.41 11.00
CA ARG A 160 3.26 3.54 10.71
C ARG A 160 1.92 4.11 11.15
N HIS A 161 1.89 5.17 11.95
CA HIS A 161 0.66 5.86 12.34
C HIS A 161 0.14 6.81 11.26
N PHE A 162 0.91 7.04 10.21
CA PHE A 162 0.55 7.90 9.09
C PHE A 162 0.46 7.12 7.79
N ARG A 163 -0.31 7.66 6.84
CA ARG A 163 -0.30 7.18 5.46
C ARG A 163 1.12 7.26 4.87
N PRO A 164 1.47 6.43 3.87
CA PRO A 164 2.74 6.55 3.18
C PRO A 164 2.86 7.91 2.49
N LYS A 165 4.09 8.40 2.31
CA LYS A 165 4.34 9.66 1.58
C LYS A 165 3.90 9.50 0.12
N MET A 166 3.25 10.52 -0.41
CA MET A 166 2.86 10.56 -1.83
C MET A 166 4.11 10.46 -2.72
N PRO A 167 4.13 9.57 -3.72
CA PRO A 167 5.22 9.51 -4.70
C PRO A 167 5.41 10.83 -5.42
N GLU A 168 6.66 11.24 -5.63
CA GLU A 168 6.97 12.56 -6.19
C GLU A 168 6.45 12.77 -7.62
N ASP A 169 6.44 11.71 -8.41
CA ASP A 169 5.99 11.72 -9.82
C ASP A 169 4.48 11.86 -9.98
N ILE A 170 3.70 11.60 -8.92
CA ILE A 170 2.23 11.77 -8.95
C ILE A 170 1.76 13.06 -8.26
N VAL A 171 2.67 13.81 -7.63
CA VAL A 171 2.33 15.10 -7.01
C VAL A 171 1.92 16.10 -8.08
N GLY A 172 0.67 16.58 -8.03
CA GLY A 172 0.13 17.54 -9.00
C GLY A 172 -0.21 16.98 -10.37
N ASP A 173 0.12 15.71 -10.67
CA ASP A 173 -0.26 15.04 -11.92
C ASP A 173 -1.17 13.84 -11.65
N TYR A 174 -2.48 14.08 -11.73
CA TYR A 174 -3.49 13.05 -11.50
C TYR A 174 -3.59 12.00 -12.62
N THR A 175 -2.88 12.18 -13.73
CA THR A 175 -2.87 11.23 -14.86
C THR A 175 -1.79 10.16 -14.72
N LYS A 176 -0.89 10.29 -13.77
CA LYS A 176 0.16 9.30 -13.50
C LYS A 176 -0.38 8.05 -12.84
N TRP A 177 0.14 6.93 -13.27
CA TRP A 177 -0.12 5.63 -12.67
C TRP A 177 0.67 5.47 -11.39
N ILE A 178 0.12 4.68 -10.47
CA ILE A 178 0.84 4.25 -9.28
C ILE A 178 1.57 2.93 -9.55
N SER A 179 2.73 2.77 -8.91
CA SER A 179 3.53 1.56 -9.01
C SER A 179 3.02 0.45 -8.06
N ASN A 180 3.55 -0.76 -8.24
CA ASN A 180 3.32 -1.85 -7.27
C ASN A 180 3.81 -1.48 -5.86
N PHE A 181 4.92 -0.74 -5.73
CA PHE A 181 5.43 -0.29 -4.42
C PHE A 181 4.48 0.66 -3.71
N ASP A 182 3.80 1.53 -4.46
CA ASP A 182 2.83 2.46 -3.90
C ASP A 182 1.59 1.73 -3.39
N ILE A 183 1.08 0.78 -4.18
CA ILE A 183 -0.02 -0.10 -3.79
C ILE A 183 0.37 -0.92 -2.55
N GLU A 184 1.55 -1.52 -2.55
CA GLU A 184 2.06 -2.30 -1.42
C GLU A 184 2.19 -1.45 -0.15
N ALA A 185 2.68 -0.20 -0.26
CA ALA A 185 2.83 0.68 0.88
C ALA A 185 1.49 0.99 1.57
N VAL A 186 0.42 1.17 0.77
CA VAL A 186 -0.94 1.40 1.28
C VAL A 186 -1.53 0.10 1.85
N MET A 187 -1.48 -1.00 1.09
CA MET A 187 -2.12 -2.27 1.49
C MET A 187 -1.40 -2.94 2.66
N ARG A 188 -0.11 -2.72 2.84
CA ARG A 188 0.66 -3.20 4.00
C ARG A 188 0.15 -2.59 5.31
N GLN A 189 -0.33 -1.36 5.30
CA GLN A 189 -0.94 -0.77 6.49
C GLN A 189 -2.17 -1.55 6.95
N HIS A 190 -2.99 -2.02 6.01
CA HIS A 190 -4.12 -2.90 6.32
C HIS A 190 -3.66 -4.27 6.81
N HIS A 191 -2.61 -4.86 6.22
CA HIS A 191 -2.02 -6.11 6.68
C HIS A 191 -1.50 -5.99 8.12
N ASP A 192 -0.71 -4.95 8.40
CA ASP A 192 -0.03 -4.78 9.70
C ASP A 192 -0.99 -4.34 10.82
N GLU A 193 -2.08 -3.64 10.49
CA GLU A 193 -2.89 -2.88 11.44
C GLU A 193 -4.34 -3.39 11.58
N THR A 194 -4.83 -4.19 10.63
CA THR A 194 -6.20 -4.74 10.66
C THR A 194 -6.17 -6.23 10.96
N PRO A 195 -6.72 -6.66 12.10
CA PRO A 195 -6.74 -8.08 12.47
C PRO A 195 -7.37 -8.96 11.39
N GLY A 196 -6.71 -10.06 11.08
CA GLY A 196 -7.19 -11.05 10.12
C GLY A 196 -6.96 -10.70 8.64
N VAL A 197 -6.35 -9.56 8.32
CA VAL A 197 -6.00 -9.20 6.94
C VAL A 197 -4.60 -9.72 6.61
N TYR A 198 -4.48 -10.40 5.46
CA TYR A 198 -3.20 -10.75 4.85
C TYR A 198 -3.12 -10.17 3.45
N SER A 199 -2.08 -9.38 3.17
CA SER A 199 -1.84 -8.78 1.86
C SER A 199 -0.71 -9.48 1.12
N TYR A 200 -1.02 -10.01 -0.06
CA TYR A 200 -0.02 -10.54 -1.00
C TYR A 200 0.68 -9.43 -1.81
N GLY A 201 0.31 -8.16 -1.56
CA GLY A 201 0.85 -7.02 -2.29
C GLY A 201 0.31 -6.88 -3.70
N ALA A 202 1.10 -6.22 -4.54
CA ALA A 202 0.81 -6.00 -5.95
C ALA A 202 1.81 -6.78 -6.81
N VAL A 203 1.34 -7.80 -7.52
CA VAL A 203 2.16 -8.76 -8.25
C VAL A 203 1.82 -8.76 -9.75
N PRO A 204 2.77 -9.08 -10.64
CA PRO A 204 2.49 -9.26 -12.06
C PRO A 204 1.71 -10.56 -12.31
N ILE A 205 1.11 -10.69 -13.53
CA ILE A 205 0.23 -11.81 -13.83
C ILE A 205 0.95 -13.17 -13.87
N ASP A 206 2.26 -13.19 -14.05
CA ASP A 206 3.10 -14.40 -14.01
C ASP A 206 3.50 -14.81 -12.57
N PHE A 207 2.72 -14.40 -11.57
CA PHE A 207 2.92 -14.66 -10.11
C PHE A 207 3.04 -16.14 -9.74
N LYS A 208 2.61 -17.07 -10.59
CA LYS A 208 2.83 -18.52 -10.41
C LYS A 208 4.31 -18.90 -10.41
N ASN A 209 5.14 -18.08 -11.02
CA ASN A 209 6.58 -18.22 -10.92
C ASN A 209 7.04 -17.75 -9.54
N CYS A 210 7.46 -18.70 -8.69
CA CYS A 210 7.87 -18.41 -7.32
C CYS A 210 9.09 -17.48 -7.19
N SER A 211 9.82 -17.24 -8.28
CA SER A 211 10.87 -16.22 -8.32
C SER A 211 10.32 -14.80 -8.48
N VAL A 212 9.05 -14.68 -8.90
CA VAL A 212 8.32 -13.42 -9.07
C VAL A 212 7.51 -13.08 -7.81
N SER A 213 6.77 -14.09 -7.30
CA SER A 213 6.02 -13.96 -6.03
C SER A 213 6.21 -15.24 -5.22
N SER A 214 7.06 -15.18 -4.19
CA SER A 214 7.37 -16.36 -3.36
C SER A 214 6.17 -16.83 -2.54
N ASP A 215 5.30 -15.94 -2.13
CA ASP A 215 4.20 -16.21 -1.22
C ASP A 215 2.95 -16.68 -1.98
N LEU A 216 2.53 -15.90 -2.99
CA LEU A 216 1.31 -16.20 -3.73
C LEU A 216 1.41 -17.49 -4.56
N CYS A 217 2.60 -17.82 -5.12
CA CYS A 217 2.79 -19.07 -5.85
C CYS A 217 2.54 -20.30 -4.97
N LYS A 218 2.78 -20.18 -3.65
CA LYS A 218 2.65 -21.24 -2.63
C LYS A 218 1.44 -21.05 -1.73
N ILE A 219 0.45 -20.25 -2.13
CA ILE A 219 -0.73 -20.00 -1.29
C ILE A 219 -1.24 -21.28 -0.63
N ASP A 220 -1.39 -21.23 0.69
CA ASP A 220 -1.90 -22.32 1.54
C ASP A 220 -3.00 -21.76 2.46
N LEU A 221 -4.25 -22.07 2.11
CA LEU A 221 -5.43 -21.58 2.83
C LEU A 221 -5.46 -22.10 4.28
N LYS A 222 -4.99 -23.32 4.52
CA LYS A 222 -4.92 -23.90 5.86
C LYS A 222 -3.97 -23.13 6.77
N GLN A 223 -2.83 -22.70 6.22
CA GLN A 223 -1.88 -21.88 6.95
C GLN A 223 -2.49 -20.52 7.34
N HIS A 224 -3.19 -19.85 6.41
CA HIS A 224 -3.90 -18.59 6.69
C HIS A 224 -4.94 -18.76 7.80
N ILE A 225 -5.76 -19.81 7.75
CA ILE A 225 -6.75 -20.10 8.78
C ILE A 225 -6.09 -20.30 10.15
N ASN A 226 -4.99 -21.05 10.20
CA ASN A 226 -4.24 -21.30 11.43
C ASN A 226 -3.63 -20.01 12.02
N ASN A 227 -3.22 -19.08 11.16
CA ASN A 227 -2.71 -17.76 11.55
C ASN A 227 -3.81 -16.74 11.87
N ASN A 228 -5.09 -17.14 11.79
CA ASN A 228 -6.24 -16.24 11.90
C ASN A 228 -6.30 -15.15 10.83
N GLU A 229 -5.70 -15.38 9.65
CA GLU A 229 -5.70 -14.52 8.49
C GLU A 229 -6.88 -14.93 7.59
N LYS A 230 -7.98 -14.18 7.67
CA LYS A 230 -9.26 -14.57 7.07
C LYS A 230 -9.73 -13.65 5.96
N LYS A 231 -9.00 -12.56 5.74
CA LYS A 231 -9.23 -11.54 4.72
C LYS A 231 -7.97 -11.46 3.85
N LEU A 232 -7.94 -12.19 2.72
CA LEU A 232 -6.76 -12.21 1.86
C LEU A 232 -6.95 -11.21 0.72
N VAL A 233 -6.00 -10.30 0.57
CA VAL A 233 -6.04 -9.24 -0.46
C VAL A 233 -4.90 -9.38 -1.45
N MET A 234 -5.20 -9.18 -2.72
CA MET A 234 -4.28 -9.31 -3.85
C MET A 234 -4.56 -8.26 -4.90
N VAL A 235 -3.51 -7.67 -5.45
CA VAL A 235 -3.58 -6.81 -6.63
C VAL A 235 -2.70 -7.41 -7.71
N PHE A 236 -3.18 -7.47 -8.95
CA PHE A 236 -2.43 -8.02 -10.06
C PHE A 236 -2.22 -6.96 -11.13
N ASN A 237 -1.00 -6.87 -11.66
CA ASN A 237 -0.79 -6.22 -12.95
C ASN A 237 -1.13 -7.22 -14.06
N THR A 238 -1.87 -6.81 -15.07
CA THR A 238 -2.22 -7.68 -16.20
C THR A 238 -1.04 -7.97 -17.13
N ASP A 239 0.09 -7.28 -16.94
CA ASP A 239 1.35 -7.53 -17.61
C ASP A 239 2.25 -8.48 -16.80
N ASP A 240 3.20 -9.13 -17.46
CA ASP A 240 4.15 -10.02 -16.79
C ASP A 240 5.29 -9.23 -16.11
N SER A 241 6.12 -9.94 -15.34
CA SER A 241 7.24 -9.36 -14.58
C SER A 241 8.35 -8.71 -15.42
N LYS A 242 8.31 -8.85 -16.75
CA LYS A 242 9.27 -8.27 -17.69
C LYS A 242 8.69 -7.07 -18.43
N GLY A 243 7.37 -6.90 -18.38
CA GLY A 243 6.66 -5.81 -19.03
C GLY A 243 6.70 -4.50 -18.23
N PRO A 244 6.30 -3.39 -18.86
CA PRO A 244 6.24 -2.07 -18.21
C PRO A 244 5.04 -1.91 -17.27
N GLY A 245 4.11 -2.87 -17.27
CA GLY A 245 2.81 -2.78 -16.61
C GLY A 245 1.74 -2.20 -17.54
N GLN A 246 0.51 -2.69 -17.40
CA GLN A 246 -0.61 -2.29 -18.26
C GLN A 246 -1.86 -1.88 -17.48
N HIS A 247 -2.32 -2.71 -16.56
CA HIS A 247 -3.56 -2.49 -15.86
C HIS A 247 -3.56 -3.20 -14.51
N TRP A 248 -4.24 -2.61 -13.51
CA TRP A 248 -4.39 -3.18 -12.17
C TRP A 248 -5.79 -3.75 -11.97
N ILE A 249 -5.85 -4.98 -11.49
CA ILE A 249 -7.06 -5.70 -11.09
C ILE A 249 -6.88 -6.24 -9.67
N ALA A 250 -7.98 -6.51 -8.97
CA ALA A 250 -7.93 -6.93 -7.58
C ALA A 250 -8.72 -8.20 -7.29
N MET A 251 -8.31 -8.93 -6.26
CA MET A 251 -9.05 -10.05 -5.71
C MET A 251 -9.05 -10.00 -4.19
N TYR A 252 -10.21 -10.26 -3.61
CA TYR A 252 -10.40 -10.40 -2.17
C TYR A 252 -10.95 -11.78 -1.86
N VAL A 253 -10.39 -12.45 -0.84
CA VAL A 253 -10.89 -13.74 -0.36
C VAL A 253 -11.37 -13.56 1.07
N ASP A 254 -12.66 -13.81 1.27
CA ASP A 254 -13.34 -13.84 2.55
C ASP A 254 -13.47 -15.28 3.03
N VAL A 255 -12.60 -15.68 3.93
CA VAL A 255 -12.54 -17.09 4.38
C VAL A 255 -13.71 -17.48 5.28
N ASP A 256 -14.27 -16.51 6.00
CA ASP A 256 -15.35 -16.74 6.98
C ASP A 256 -16.73 -16.23 6.52
N GLY A 257 -16.82 -15.57 5.36
CA GLY A 257 -18.08 -15.09 4.82
C GLY A 257 -18.61 -13.82 5.48
N LEU A 258 -17.73 -12.93 5.93
CA LEU A 258 -18.12 -11.69 6.62
C LEU A 258 -18.85 -10.70 5.67
N ASN A 259 -18.59 -10.81 4.36
CA ASN A 259 -19.19 -9.96 3.33
C ASN A 259 -20.41 -10.60 2.62
N LEU A 260 -20.78 -11.85 2.94
CA LEU A 260 -21.85 -12.57 2.28
C LEU A 260 -22.52 -13.61 3.23
N ASP A 261 -23.36 -13.16 4.15
CA ASP A 261 -24.22 -14.01 5.00
C ASP A 261 -23.54 -15.29 5.57
N SER A 262 -22.31 -15.15 6.07
CA SER A 262 -21.47 -16.22 6.62
C SER A 262 -21.03 -17.29 5.62
N GLN A 263 -21.14 -17.03 4.31
CA GLN A 263 -20.62 -17.93 3.27
C GLN A 263 -19.26 -17.44 2.76
N PRO A 264 -18.23 -18.30 2.73
CA PRO A 264 -16.91 -17.96 2.17
C PRO A 264 -17.01 -17.43 0.74
N GLY A 265 -16.29 -16.36 0.43
CA GLY A 265 -16.36 -15.67 -0.86
C GLY A 265 -15.03 -15.37 -1.50
N ILE A 266 -14.97 -15.45 -2.82
CA ILE A 266 -13.86 -14.93 -3.64
C ILE A 266 -14.44 -13.85 -4.54
N TYR A 267 -13.96 -12.63 -4.36
CA TYR A 267 -14.45 -11.45 -5.07
C TYR A 267 -13.37 -10.94 -6.00
N PHE A 268 -13.62 -11.04 -7.30
CA PHE A 268 -12.74 -10.47 -8.32
C PHE A 268 -13.29 -9.13 -8.79
N PHE A 269 -12.41 -8.17 -8.93
CA PHE A 269 -12.74 -6.82 -9.33
C PHE A 269 -11.79 -6.31 -10.42
N ASP A 270 -12.37 -5.86 -11.52
CA ASP A 270 -11.73 -5.05 -12.56
C ASP A 270 -12.56 -3.79 -12.78
N SER A 271 -11.95 -2.63 -12.66
CA SER A 271 -12.63 -1.33 -12.83
C SER A 271 -13.28 -1.13 -14.19
N PHE A 272 -12.83 -1.87 -15.23
CA PHE A 272 -13.47 -1.94 -16.56
C PHE A 272 -14.44 -3.11 -16.72
N ALA A 273 -14.66 -3.91 -15.69
CA ALA A 273 -15.51 -5.12 -15.71
C ALA A 273 -15.03 -6.20 -16.70
N THR A 274 -13.72 -6.30 -16.93
CA THR A 274 -13.14 -7.39 -17.71
C THR A 274 -13.14 -8.68 -16.89
N LYS A 275 -13.35 -9.81 -17.52
CA LYS A 275 -13.35 -11.11 -16.84
C LYS A 275 -11.96 -11.50 -16.39
N PRO A 276 -11.82 -12.29 -15.29
CA PRO A 276 -10.51 -12.74 -14.81
C PRO A 276 -9.68 -13.41 -15.90
N MET A 277 -8.39 -13.07 -15.98
CA MET A 277 -7.43 -13.75 -16.85
C MET A 277 -7.23 -15.22 -16.44
N LYS A 278 -6.63 -16.02 -17.30
CA LYS A 278 -6.42 -17.46 -17.09
C LYS A 278 -5.69 -17.72 -15.76
N GLU A 279 -4.63 -17.00 -15.49
CA GLU A 279 -3.79 -17.15 -14.31
C GLU A 279 -4.57 -16.91 -13.01
N VAL A 280 -5.42 -15.87 -13.00
CA VAL A 280 -6.31 -15.56 -11.87
C VAL A 280 -7.41 -16.63 -11.72
N LYS A 281 -7.99 -17.12 -12.81
CA LYS A 281 -8.96 -18.23 -12.75
C LYS A 281 -8.36 -19.48 -12.12
N GLU A 282 -7.15 -19.85 -12.53
CA GLU A 282 -6.45 -21.00 -11.98
C GLU A 282 -6.10 -20.82 -10.49
N LEU A 283 -5.84 -19.57 -10.05
CA LEU A 283 -5.69 -19.24 -8.62
C LEU A 283 -7.01 -19.38 -7.86
N ILE A 284 -8.11 -18.90 -8.42
CA ILE A 284 -9.45 -19.07 -7.88
C ILE A 284 -9.78 -20.56 -7.71
N ASP A 285 -9.53 -21.37 -8.74
CA ASP A 285 -9.77 -22.81 -8.70
C ASP A 285 -8.91 -23.50 -7.63
N LYS A 286 -7.64 -23.11 -7.48
CA LYS A 286 -6.75 -23.59 -6.43
C LYS A 286 -7.30 -23.29 -5.04
N ILE A 287 -7.75 -22.04 -4.79
CA ILE A 287 -8.31 -21.63 -3.49
C ILE A 287 -9.60 -22.40 -3.20
N LYS A 288 -10.48 -22.57 -4.19
CA LYS A 288 -11.70 -23.37 -4.05
C LYS A 288 -11.40 -24.82 -3.69
N THR A 289 -10.43 -25.45 -4.36
CA THR A 289 -10.02 -26.82 -4.06
C THR A 289 -9.52 -26.96 -2.62
N GLN A 290 -8.64 -26.08 -2.18
CA GLN A 290 -8.17 -26.04 -0.79
C GLN A 290 -9.32 -25.76 0.20
N GLY A 291 -10.26 -24.92 -0.19
CA GLY A 291 -11.45 -24.64 0.60
C GLY A 291 -12.32 -25.88 0.82
N SER A 292 -12.62 -26.60 -0.26
CA SER A 292 -13.41 -27.84 -0.19
C SER A 292 -12.75 -28.90 0.71
N GLU A 293 -11.42 -29.01 0.70
CA GLU A 293 -10.66 -29.88 1.61
C GLU A 293 -10.80 -29.45 3.09
N LEU A 294 -11.16 -28.20 3.34
CA LEU A 294 -11.35 -27.61 4.68
C LEU A 294 -12.84 -27.40 5.05
N ASN A 295 -13.77 -28.02 4.30
CA ASN A 295 -15.22 -27.84 4.42
C ASN A 295 -15.67 -26.39 4.28
N LYS A 296 -15.03 -25.64 3.37
CA LYS A 296 -15.36 -24.25 3.02
C LYS A 296 -15.65 -24.16 1.53
N ASP A 297 -16.92 -23.99 1.18
CA ASP A 297 -17.36 -23.82 -0.22
C ASP A 297 -17.39 -22.34 -0.59
N PHE A 298 -16.42 -21.93 -1.41
CA PHE A 298 -16.29 -20.53 -1.84
C PHE A 298 -17.24 -20.20 -3.00
N VAL A 299 -18.02 -19.13 -2.80
CA VAL A 299 -18.77 -18.47 -3.87
C VAL A 299 -17.86 -17.48 -4.59
N VAL A 300 -17.85 -17.51 -5.93
CA VAL A 300 -17.06 -16.59 -6.75
C VAL A 300 -17.95 -15.49 -7.30
N THR A 301 -17.62 -14.25 -6.99
CA THR A 301 -18.34 -13.06 -7.49
C THR A 301 -17.38 -12.21 -8.32
N VAL A 302 -17.84 -11.76 -9.48
CA VAL A 302 -17.11 -10.94 -10.45
C VAL A 302 -17.98 -9.74 -10.80
N ASN A 303 -17.42 -8.53 -10.79
CA ASN A 303 -18.19 -7.37 -11.24
C ASN A 303 -18.49 -7.43 -12.75
N ASP A 304 -19.67 -6.97 -13.09
CA ASP A 304 -20.19 -6.89 -14.46
C ASP A 304 -20.40 -5.44 -14.93
N LYS A 305 -20.19 -4.49 -14.02
CA LYS A 305 -20.35 -3.06 -14.28
C LYS A 305 -18.99 -2.37 -14.30
N SER A 306 -18.68 -1.68 -15.41
CA SER A 306 -17.53 -0.79 -15.51
C SER A 306 -17.76 0.48 -14.70
N LEU A 307 -16.81 0.80 -13.82
CA LEU A 307 -16.82 1.98 -12.97
C LEU A 307 -15.83 3.05 -13.46
N GLN A 308 -14.73 2.63 -14.04
CA GLN A 308 -13.66 3.50 -14.56
C GLN A 308 -13.95 3.93 -16.00
N LYS A 309 -13.69 5.20 -16.30
CA LYS A 309 -13.74 5.78 -17.65
C LYS A 309 -12.41 6.33 -18.12
N ASN A 310 -11.57 6.82 -17.20
CA ASN A 310 -10.20 7.26 -17.50
C ASN A 310 -9.24 6.05 -17.63
N THR A 311 -7.97 6.29 -17.99
CA THR A 311 -6.97 5.24 -18.23
C THR A 311 -5.89 5.14 -17.14
N PHE A 312 -6.02 5.87 -16.03
CA PHE A 312 -4.93 6.03 -15.04
C PHE A 312 -5.33 5.72 -13.59
N SER A 313 -6.60 5.45 -13.30
CA SER A 313 -7.07 5.29 -11.91
C SER A 313 -7.21 3.83 -11.46
N CYS A 314 -6.89 2.83 -12.29
CA CYS A 314 -7.14 1.42 -12.00
C CYS A 314 -6.55 0.95 -10.65
N GLY A 315 -5.32 1.34 -10.32
CA GLY A 315 -4.70 1.00 -9.04
C GLY A 315 -5.46 1.59 -7.83
N PHE A 316 -5.99 2.81 -7.97
CA PHE A 316 -6.82 3.43 -6.92
C PHE A 316 -8.17 2.72 -6.77
N TYR A 317 -8.78 2.32 -7.87
CA TYR A 317 -9.99 1.49 -7.83
C TYR A 317 -9.75 0.17 -7.12
N CYS A 318 -8.62 -0.49 -7.39
CA CYS A 318 -8.24 -1.73 -6.71
C CYS A 318 -8.10 -1.53 -5.20
N MET A 319 -7.33 -0.52 -4.76
CA MET A 319 -7.14 -0.24 -3.34
C MET A 319 -8.45 0.15 -2.64
N HIS A 320 -9.25 1.01 -3.26
CA HIS A 320 -10.54 1.44 -2.72
C HIS A 320 -11.53 0.27 -2.60
N PHE A 321 -11.57 -0.61 -3.60
CA PHE A 321 -12.34 -1.85 -3.54
C PHE A 321 -11.89 -2.73 -2.37
N LEU A 322 -10.58 -3.00 -2.25
CA LEU A 322 -10.06 -3.85 -1.19
C LEU A 322 -10.30 -3.25 0.21
N GLU A 323 -10.19 -1.93 0.36
CA GLU A 323 -10.50 -1.26 1.63
C GLU A 323 -11.98 -1.42 2.02
N HIS A 324 -12.93 -1.36 1.05
CA HIS A 324 -14.33 -1.64 1.27
C HIS A 324 -14.56 -3.08 1.74
N MET A 325 -13.93 -4.04 1.06
CA MET A 325 -14.07 -5.45 1.42
C MET A 325 -13.45 -5.76 2.79
N ILE A 326 -12.31 -5.17 3.12
CA ILE A 326 -11.67 -5.28 4.44
C ILE A 326 -12.60 -4.77 5.55
N ASN A 327 -13.35 -3.71 5.28
CA ASN A 327 -14.33 -3.12 6.19
C ASN A 327 -15.69 -3.87 6.20
N GLU A 328 -15.75 -5.06 5.58
CA GLU A 328 -16.92 -5.94 5.58
C GLU A 328 -18.15 -5.33 4.88
N ILE A 329 -17.93 -4.39 3.97
CA ILE A 329 -19.00 -3.80 3.15
C ILE A 329 -19.33 -4.78 2.01
N PRO A 330 -20.63 -5.11 1.77
CA PRO A 330 -21.00 -6.05 0.73
C PRO A 330 -20.53 -5.62 -0.66
N PHE A 331 -20.08 -6.60 -1.46
CA PHE A 331 -19.58 -6.35 -2.83
C PHE A 331 -20.62 -5.64 -3.71
N SER A 332 -21.89 -6.05 -3.62
CA SER A 332 -23.01 -5.42 -4.36
C SER A 332 -23.21 -3.95 -3.99
N GLU A 333 -22.99 -3.61 -2.72
CA GLU A 333 -23.04 -2.23 -2.24
C GLU A 333 -21.90 -1.41 -2.84
N TYR A 334 -20.68 -1.96 -2.86
CA TYR A 334 -19.56 -1.31 -3.52
C TYR A 334 -19.86 -0.97 -4.98
N ILE A 335 -20.35 -1.94 -5.76
CA ILE A 335 -20.65 -1.77 -7.19
C ILE A 335 -21.79 -0.76 -7.42
N SER A 336 -22.75 -0.66 -6.49
CA SER A 336 -23.89 0.27 -6.58
C SER A 336 -23.65 1.64 -5.95
N SER A 337 -22.56 1.83 -5.18
CA SER A 337 -22.26 3.03 -4.36
C SER A 337 -22.00 4.30 -5.17
N GLY A 338 -21.99 4.24 -6.50
CA GLY A 338 -21.69 5.38 -7.38
C GLY A 338 -20.22 5.80 -7.35
N VAL A 339 -19.32 4.85 -7.05
CA VAL A 339 -17.88 5.03 -7.21
C VAL A 339 -17.56 5.36 -8.67
N ASN A 340 -16.75 6.39 -8.90
CA ASN A 340 -16.40 6.90 -10.21
C ASN A 340 -15.02 7.59 -10.18
N ASP A 341 -14.53 8.03 -11.34
CA ASP A 341 -13.19 8.63 -11.49
C ASP A 341 -12.98 9.85 -10.58
N LYS A 342 -14.01 10.68 -10.36
CA LYS A 342 -13.90 11.84 -9.46
C LYS A 342 -13.63 11.39 -8.02
N LYS A 343 -14.35 10.39 -7.53
CA LYS A 343 -14.10 9.80 -6.20
C LYS A 343 -12.71 9.19 -6.11
N MET A 344 -12.17 8.62 -7.18
CA MET A 344 -10.80 8.08 -7.20
C MET A 344 -9.73 9.17 -7.11
N ILE A 345 -9.95 10.33 -7.72
CA ILE A 345 -9.06 11.49 -7.55
C ILE A 345 -9.07 11.97 -6.09
N GLU A 346 -10.23 12.03 -5.46
CA GLU A 346 -10.36 12.37 -4.04
C GLU A 346 -9.70 11.30 -3.14
N TYR A 347 -9.91 10.03 -3.44
CA TYR A 347 -9.33 8.90 -2.71
C TYR A 347 -7.80 8.86 -2.82
N ARG A 348 -7.23 9.24 -3.98
CA ARG A 348 -5.78 9.39 -4.17
C ARG A 348 -5.14 10.23 -3.07
N ASN A 349 -5.77 11.37 -2.75
CA ASN A 349 -5.28 12.27 -1.71
C ASN A 349 -5.41 11.68 -0.30
N LYS A 350 -6.29 10.70 -0.10
CA LYS A 350 -6.46 9.98 1.18
C LYS A 350 -5.53 8.79 1.33
N CYS A 351 -4.98 8.25 0.24
CA CYS A 351 -4.05 7.11 0.29
C CYS A 351 -2.67 7.51 0.81
N PHE A 352 -2.26 8.77 0.62
CA PHE A 352 -0.90 9.24 0.84
C PHE A 352 -0.86 10.55 1.61
N LEU A 353 0.25 10.76 2.34
CA LEU A 353 0.61 12.09 2.85
C LEU A 353 1.00 13.01 1.70
N HIS A 354 0.33 14.14 1.57
CA HIS A 354 0.75 15.16 0.63
C HIS A 354 2.09 15.77 1.09
N PRO A 355 3.04 16.09 0.19
CA PRO A 355 4.31 16.69 0.56
C PRO A 355 4.18 17.95 1.41
N ASP A 356 3.15 18.78 1.16
CA ASP A 356 2.89 20.01 1.93
C ASP A 356 2.51 19.72 3.39
N ASP A 357 1.92 18.56 3.68
CA ASP A 357 1.60 18.15 5.06
C ASP A 357 2.85 17.79 5.86
N CYS A 358 3.94 17.53 5.18
CA CYS A 358 5.21 17.16 5.79
C CYS A 358 6.18 18.33 5.93
N LYS A 359 5.88 19.50 5.39
CA LYS A 359 6.80 20.67 5.44
C LYS A 359 6.83 21.29 6.81
N THR A 360 8.04 21.58 7.29
CA THR A 360 8.28 22.57 8.35
C THR A 360 8.15 23.95 7.71
N GLY A 361 7.39 24.85 8.29
CA GLY A 361 7.13 26.19 7.75
C GLY A 361 8.33 27.14 7.93
#